data_4374057e27178e28caf333cbaabe4242
#
_entry.id   4374057e27178e28caf333cbaabe4242
#
_cell.length_a   1.000
_cell.length_b   1.000
_cell.length_c   1.000
_cell.angle_alpha   90.00
_cell.angle_beta   90.00
_cell.angle_gamma   90.00
#
_symmetry.space_group_name_H-M   'P 1'
#
loop_
_entity.id
_entity.type
_entity.pdbx_description
1 polymer ?
#
loop_
_entity_poly.entity_id
_entity_poly.type
_entity_poly.pdbx_seq_one_letter_code
_entity_poly.pdbx_strand_id
1 'polypeptide(L)'
;MRPKLLPLSETMHLIMLALRKPLHGYAIMQLVNEMSAGQVNIAAGTLYGALDNLKKHSYIELISDPSERKKVYQITALGEEILDLENQRLKKFISLYENGGA
;
A
#
# COMPACT_ATOMS: atom_id res chain seq x y z
N MET A 1 7.83 2.69 19.79
CA MET A 1 8.16 3.53 18.61
C MET A 1 7.40 3.03 17.40
N ARG A 2 6.88 3.96 16.61
CA ARG A 2 6.10 3.61 15.44
C ARG A 2 7.02 3.19 14.29
N PRO A 3 6.74 2.09 13.55
CA PRO A 3 7.52 1.71 12.39
C PRO A 3 7.59 2.84 11.35
N LYS A 4 8.60 2.77 10.47
CA LYS A 4 8.78 3.77 9.42
C LYS A 4 7.57 3.83 8.50
N LEU A 5 7.29 5.00 7.97
CA LEU A 5 6.18 5.31 7.07
C LEU A 5 4.79 5.21 7.70
N LEU A 6 4.70 4.97 9.00
CA LEU A 6 3.40 4.95 9.66
C LEU A 6 3.08 6.29 10.31
N PRO A 7 1.82 6.74 10.25
CA PRO A 7 0.72 6.06 9.53
C PRO A 7 0.92 6.15 8.02
N LEU A 8 0.47 5.11 7.33
CA LEU A 8 0.54 5.10 5.87
C LEU A 8 -0.34 6.18 5.28
N SER A 9 0.12 6.82 4.21
CA SER A 9 -0.75 7.69 3.42
C SER A 9 -1.84 6.82 2.77
N GLU A 10 -2.95 7.44 2.41
CA GLU A 10 -4.02 6.72 1.73
C GLU A 10 -3.51 6.00 0.48
N THR A 11 -2.68 6.70 -0.31
CA THR A 11 -2.12 6.14 -1.53
C THR A 11 -1.24 4.93 -1.24
N MET A 12 -0.32 5.03 -0.29
CA MET A 12 0.55 3.90 0.07
C MET A 12 -0.24 2.72 0.62
N HIS A 13 -1.25 3.01 1.43
CA HIS A 13 -2.10 1.97 2.00
C HIS A 13 -2.80 1.19 0.89
N LEU A 14 -3.39 1.91 -0.08
CA LEU A 14 -4.07 1.27 -1.21
C LEU A 14 -3.11 0.47 -2.08
N ILE A 15 -1.90 0.99 -2.31
CA ILE A 15 -0.89 0.26 -3.08
C ILE A 15 -0.54 -1.06 -2.38
N MET A 16 -0.31 -1.02 -1.07
CA MET A 16 0.03 -2.24 -0.32
C MET A 16 -1.12 -3.24 -0.33
N LEU A 17 -2.36 -2.76 -0.21
CA LEU A 17 -3.53 -3.65 -0.32
C LEU A 17 -3.61 -4.30 -1.70
N ALA A 18 -3.36 -3.53 -2.76
CA ALA A 18 -3.36 -4.04 -4.13
C ALA A 18 -2.29 -5.13 -4.30
N LEU A 19 -1.14 -4.97 -3.65
CA LEU A 19 0.00 -5.87 -3.80
C LEU A 19 -0.08 -7.12 -2.92
N ARG A 20 -1.22 -7.39 -2.33
CA ARG A 20 -1.46 -8.71 -1.72
C ARG A 20 -1.41 -9.81 -2.77
N LYS A 21 -1.50 -9.45 -4.04
CA LYS A 21 -1.22 -10.33 -5.16
C LYS A 21 -0.17 -9.69 -6.06
N PRO A 22 0.57 -10.49 -6.85
CA PRO A 22 1.61 -9.95 -7.74
C PRO A 22 0.99 -9.08 -8.82
N LEU A 23 1.49 -7.85 -8.97
CA LEU A 23 0.99 -6.91 -9.98
C LEU A 23 2.13 -6.05 -10.53
N HIS A 24 2.02 -5.67 -11.80
CA HIS A 24 2.88 -4.65 -12.39
C HIS A 24 2.22 -3.27 -12.28
N GLY A 25 3.00 -2.21 -12.56
CA GLY A 25 2.59 -0.83 -12.27
C GLY A 25 1.23 -0.43 -12.82
N TYR A 26 0.94 -0.74 -14.09
CA TYR A 26 -0.35 -0.36 -14.68
C TYR A 26 -1.52 -1.03 -13.94
N ALA A 27 -1.37 -2.31 -13.63
CA ALA A 27 -2.42 -3.04 -12.91
C ALA A 27 -2.59 -2.50 -11.49
N ILE A 28 -1.52 -2.07 -10.85
CA ILE A 28 -1.61 -1.42 -9.53
C ILE A 28 -2.46 -0.17 -9.62
N MET A 29 -2.18 0.69 -10.62
CA MET A 29 -2.93 1.94 -10.79
C MET A 29 -4.41 1.67 -11.02
N GLN A 30 -4.74 0.67 -11.86
CA GLN A 30 -6.12 0.31 -12.13
C GLN A 30 -6.83 -0.18 -10.87
N LEU A 31 -6.18 -1.08 -10.12
CA LEU A 31 -6.80 -1.66 -8.93
C LEU A 31 -7.01 -0.62 -7.84
N VAL A 32 -6.04 0.28 -7.64
CA VAL A 32 -6.18 1.36 -6.66
C VAL A 32 -7.35 2.27 -7.03
N ASN A 33 -7.50 2.58 -8.33
CA ASN A 33 -8.64 3.36 -8.78
C ASN A 33 -9.96 2.67 -8.46
N GLU A 34 -10.05 1.36 -8.75
CA GLU A 34 -11.24 0.57 -8.46
C GLU A 34 -11.54 0.50 -6.98
N MET A 35 -10.54 0.18 -6.16
CA MET A 35 -10.72 0.06 -4.71
C MET A 35 -11.17 1.36 -4.06
N SER A 36 -10.76 2.49 -4.61
CA SER A 36 -11.12 3.80 -4.08
C SER A 36 -12.38 4.38 -4.75
N ALA A 37 -13.07 3.60 -5.57
CA ALA A 37 -14.23 4.06 -6.34
C ALA A 37 -13.92 5.33 -7.14
N GLY A 38 -12.75 5.37 -7.76
CA GLY A 38 -12.31 6.48 -8.59
C GLY A 38 -11.75 7.68 -7.85
N GLN A 39 -11.72 7.63 -6.51
CA GLN A 39 -11.25 8.76 -5.71
C GLN A 39 -9.74 8.94 -5.76
N VAL A 40 -8.99 7.85 -5.97
CA VAL A 40 -7.53 7.89 -6.00
C VAL A 40 -7.05 7.47 -7.39
N ASN A 41 -6.50 8.44 -8.12
CA ASN A 41 -5.90 8.24 -9.43
C ASN A 41 -4.42 8.57 -9.30
N ILE A 42 -3.57 7.56 -9.34
CA ILE A 42 -2.14 7.75 -9.11
C ILE A 42 -1.44 8.00 -10.43
N ALA A 43 -0.71 9.12 -10.52
CA ALA A 43 0.17 9.37 -11.67
C ALA A 43 1.36 8.41 -11.63
N ALA A 44 1.89 8.07 -12.80
CA ALA A 44 3.00 7.11 -12.91
C ALA A 44 4.20 7.49 -12.03
N GLY A 45 4.61 8.76 -12.05
CA GLY A 45 5.74 9.20 -11.24
C GLY A 45 5.50 9.01 -9.76
N THR A 46 4.30 9.33 -9.29
CA THR A 46 3.91 9.15 -7.89
C THR A 46 3.91 7.67 -7.52
N LEU A 47 3.39 6.82 -8.41
CA LEU A 47 3.37 5.38 -8.18
C LEU A 47 4.79 4.84 -8.00
N TYR A 48 5.68 5.12 -8.94
CA TYR A 48 7.02 4.56 -8.89
C TYR A 48 7.84 5.12 -7.72
N GLY A 49 7.60 6.38 -7.34
CA GLY A 49 8.19 6.93 -6.13
C GLY A 49 7.74 6.19 -4.88
N ALA A 50 6.44 5.90 -4.80
CA ALA A 50 5.89 5.15 -3.67
C ALA A 50 6.41 3.71 -3.64
N LEU A 51 6.48 3.06 -4.81
CA LEU A 51 7.00 1.69 -4.90
C LEU A 51 8.47 1.63 -4.45
N ASP A 52 9.29 2.58 -4.88
CA ASP A 52 10.68 2.63 -4.47
C ASP A 52 10.79 2.80 -2.95
N ASN A 53 9.98 3.66 -2.38
CA ASN A 53 10.00 3.92 -0.94
C ASN A 53 9.55 2.69 -0.14
N LEU A 54 8.47 2.05 -0.57
CA LEU A 54 7.97 0.83 0.07
C LEU A 54 8.98 -0.32 -0.04
N LYS A 55 9.61 -0.45 -1.20
CA LYS A 55 10.64 -1.48 -1.42
C LYS A 55 11.86 -1.23 -0.54
N LYS A 56 12.27 0.03 -0.41
CA LYS A 56 13.39 0.41 0.44
C LYS A 56 13.16 0.00 1.89
N HIS A 57 11.94 0.03 2.36
CA HIS A 57 11.59 -0.37 3.72
C HIS A 57 11.24 -1.86 3.83
N SER A 58 11.38 -2.60 2.73
CA SER A 58 11.08 -4.04 2.67
C SER A 58 9.61 -4.38 2.92
N TYR A 59 8.72 -3.44 2.70
CA TYR A 59 7.27 -3.68 2.81
C TYR A 59 6.72 -4.35 1.56
N ILE A 60 7.40 -4.16 0.42
CA ILE A 60 7.11 -4.86 -0.82
C ILE A 60 8.43 -5.33 -1.43
N GLU A 61 8.34 -6.24 -2.40
CA GLU A 61 9.52 -6.72 -3.11
C GLU A 61 9.24 -6.84 -4.60
N LEU A 62 10.30 -6.71 -5.38
CA LEU A 62 10.26 -6.96 -6.82
C LEU A 62 10.44 -8.46 -7.01
N ILE A 63 9.45 -9.12 -7.63
CA ILE A 63 9.49 -10.58 -7.82
C ILE A 63 9.76 -11.00 -9.25
N SER A 64 9.73 -10.08 -10.20
CA SER A 64 10.14 -10.37 -11.58
C SER A 64 11.65 -10.21 -11.71
N ASP A 65 12.21 -10.77 -12.78
CA ASP A 65 13.63 -10.57 -13.08
C ASP A 65 13.87 -9.07 -13.27
N PRO A 66 14.92 -8.50 -12.62
CA PRO A 66 15.20 -7.08 -12.77
C PRO A 66 15.43 -6.62 -14.21
N SER A 67 15.81 -7.54 -15.12
CA SER A 67 16.00 -7.24 -16.53
C SER A 67 14.68 -7.20 -17.31
N GLU A 68 13.60 -7.66 -16.71
CA GLU A 68 12.29 -7.65 -17.36
C GLU A 68 11.79 -6.23 -17.56
N ARG A 69 11.12 -6.00 -18.69
CA ARG A 69 10.52 -4.71 -18.98
C ARG A 69 9.40 -4.38 -17.98
N LYS A 70 8.55 -5.36 -17.70
CA LYS A 70 7.49 -5.21 -16.72
C LYS A 70 8.00 -5.63 -15.34
N LYS A 71 8.00 -4.68 -14.42
CA LYS A 71 8.38 -4.95 -13.04
C LYS A 71 7.15 -5.39 -12.27
N VAL A 72 7.19 -6.58 -11.68
CA VAL A 72 6.10 -7.13 -10.89
C VAL A 72 6.49 -7.07 -9.42
N TYR A 73 5.60 -6.53 -8.61
CA TYR A 73 5.82 -6.34 -7.17
C TYR A 73 4.81 -7.16 -6.38
N GLN A 74 5.14 -7.45 -5.15
CA GLN A 74 4.25 -8.14 -4.23
C GLN A 74 4.57 -7.70 -2.80
N ILE A 75 3.56 -7.70 -1.93
CA ILE A 75 3.74 -7.39 -0.52
C ILE A 75 4.60 -8.47 0.15
N THR A 76 5.41 -8.07 1.11
CA THR A 76 6.22 -9.00 1.91
C THR A 76 5.48 -9.39 3.19
N ALA A 77 6.01 -10.38 3.92
CA ALA A 77 5.48 -10.72 5.24
C ALA A 77 5.51 -9.50 6.17
N LEU A 78 6.59 -8.72 6.11
CA LEU A 78 6.68 -7.49 6.90
C LEU A 78 5.60 -6.50 6.47
N GLY A 79 5.36 -6.36 5.17
CA GLY A 79 4.30 -5.48 4.67
C GLY A 79 2.92 -5.90 5.17
N GLU A 80 2.65 -7.20 5.26
CA GLU A 80 1.39 -7.69 5.83
C GLU A 80 1.27 -7.31 7.30
N GLU A 81 2.36 -7.39 8.06
CA GLU A 81 2.37 -6.94 9.47
C GLU A 81 2.06 -5.46 9.57
N ILE A 82 2.60 -4.65 8.66
CA ILE A 82 2.34 -3.21 8.63
C ILE A 82 0.86 -2.94 8.33
N LEU A 83 0.27 -3.66 7.38
CA LEU A 83 -1.16 -3.53 7.10
C LEU A 83 -2.00 -3.91 8.31
N ASP A 84 -1.59 -4.93 9.05
CA ASP A 84 -2.30 -5.35 10.26
C ASP A 84 -2.27 -4.25 11.33
N LEU A 85 -1.12 -3.63 11.54
CA LEU A 85 -0.99 -2.51 12.48
C LEU A 85 -1.87 -1.34 12.06
N GLU A 86 -1.92 -1.02 10.77
CA GLU A 86 -2.78 0.03 10.27
C GLU A 86 -4.26 -0.32 10.43
N ASN A 87 -4.61 -1.58 10.19
CA ASN A 87 -5.99 -2.05 10.39
C ASN A 87 -6.42 -1.86 11.84
N GLN A 88 -5.55 -2.20 12.80
CA GLN A 88 -5.84 -2.00 14.23
C GLN A 88 -6.01 -0.52 14.55
N ARG A 89 -5.17 0.34 13.98
CA ARG A 89 -5.26 1.78 14.19
C ARG A 89 -6.59 2.33 13.66
N LEU A 90 -6.97 1.90 12.45
CA LEU A 90 -8.22 2.34 11.82
C LEU A 90 -9.44 1.86 12.61
N LYS A 91 -9.41 0.63 13.11
CA LYS A 91 -10.51 0.11 13.95
C LYS A 91 -10.66 0.96 15.20
N LYS A 92 -9.57 1.40 15.79
CA LYS A 92 -9.61 2.26 16.96
C LYS A 92 -10.24 3.61 16.62
N PHE A 93 -9.89 4.19 15.47
CA PHE A 93 -10.53 5.42 15.02
C PHE A 93 -12.03 5.26 14.85
N ILE A 94 -12.44 4.17 14.18
CA ILE A 94 -13.86 3.88 13.98
C ILE A 94 -14.57 3.77 15.34
N SER A 95 -13.94 3.07 16.29
CA SER A 95 -14.47 2.92 17.65
C SER A 95 -14.74 4.27 18.31
N LEU A 96 -13.85 5.26 18.10
CA LEU A 96 -14.04 6.59 18.66
C LEU A 96 -15.31 7.26 18.16
N TYR A 97 -15.61 7.09 16.86
CA TYR A 97 -16.86 7.63 16.30
C TYR A 97 -18.07 6.90 16.83
N GLU A 98 -18.01 5.56 16.90
CA GLU A 98 -19.12 4.73 17.36
C GLU A 98 -19.44 4.95 18.83
N ASN A 99 -18.43 5.31 19.63
CA ASN A 99 -18.60 5.56 21.06
C ASN A 99 -18.78 7.04 21.38
N GLY A 100 -19.25 7.82 20.42
CA GLY A 100 -19.49 9.26 20.62
C GLY A 100 -18.25 10.09 20.77
N GLY A 101 -17.10 9.59 20.30
CA GLY A 101 -15.84 10.31 20.38
C GLY A 101 -15.20 10.27 21.75
N ALA A 102 -15.74 9.46 22.64
CA ALA A 102 -15.21 9.32 24.01
C ALA A 102 -13.94 8.47 24.04
#